data_7f18734d0e49dda01ac3006629c5aae0
#
_entry.id   7f18734d0e49dda01ac3006629c5aae0
#
_cell.length_a   1.000
_cell.length_b   1.000
_cell.length_c   1.000
_cell.angle_alpha   90.00
_cell.angle_beta   90.00
_cell.angle_gamma   90.00
#
_symmetry.space_group_name_H-M   'P 1'
#
loop_
_entity.id
_entity.type
_entity.pdbx_description
1 polymer ?
#
loop_
_entity_poly.entity_id
_entity_poly.type
_entity_poly.pdbx_seq_one_letter_code
_entity_poly.pdbx_strand_id
1 'polypeptide(L)'
;MNSLLNNLGVQSYCFRHFKDNAIVARKAAALGVTQVELCAVHADFSKPGSMAQIARTYSGEGVRVASIGVQTFTGADGEKAWFESAAALGAGHISAHFQIGTFVHAIPMVRAWSREFGIPVGIHCHGGYMFGGSPDVLDYLTALGGPEIGVCIDTAWAMQIGPHRGNPVEWARHFAGRITGVHFKDFTFESNGAWKDVIVGTGNLDLPAFAGTLQEGGFDGMAVIEYEADPEAPDAALKACVESMRGQLGMA
;
A
#
# COMPACT_ATOMS: atom_id res chain seq x y z
N MET A 1 -12.82 19.16 -2.01
CA MET A 1 -11.80 18.43 -2.80
C MET A 1 -11.56 17.10 -2.12
N ASN A 2 -11.56 16.01 -2.86
CA ASN A 2 -11.35 14.68 -2.32
C ASN A 2 -9.89 14.55 -1.84
N SER A 3 -9.66 14.44 -0.51
CA SER A 3 -8.31 14.37 0.08
C SER A 3 -7.51 13.19 -0.43
N LEU A 4 -8.16 12.08 -0.77
CA LEU A 4 -7.55 10.88 -1.34
C LEU A 4 -6.77 11.17 -2.62
N LEU A 5 -7.31 12.00 -3.50
CA LEU A 5 -6.71 12.26 -4.81
C LEU A 5 -5.57 13.27 -4.75
N ASN A 6 -5.57 14.17 -3.75
CA ASN A 6 -4.46 15.09 -3.51
C ASN A 6 -3.21 14.33 -3.02
N ASN A 7 -3.41 13.17 -2.40
CA ASN A 7 -2.37 12.32 -1.84
C ASN A 7 -2.20 10.99 -2.60
N LEU A 8 -2.75 10.88 -3.82
CA LEU A 8 -2.62 9.66 -4.61
C LEU A 8 -1.17 9.45 -5.04
N GLY A 9 -0.68 8.25 -4.80
CA GLY A 9 0.63 7.78 -5.17
C GLY A 9 0.57 6.56 -6.08
N VAL A 10 1.74 5.98 -6.32
CA VAL A 10 1.90 4.71 -7.03
C VAL A 10 2.83 3.80 -6.24
N GLN A 11 2.52 2.50 -6.19
CA GLN A 11 3.44 1.49 -5.67
C GLN A 11 4.59 1.28 -6.66
N SER A 12 5.84 1.43 -6.22
CA SER A 12 6.99 1.34 -7.12
C SER A 12 7.17 -0.06 -7.72
N TYR A 13 6.57 -1.08 -7.15
CA TYR A 13 6.56 -2.43 -7.71
C TYR A 13 5.91 -2.51 -9.10
N CYS A 14 5.01 -1.59 -9.43
CA CYS A 14 4.50 -1.42 -10.79
C CYS A 14 5.63 -1.22 -11.81
N PHE A 15 6.75 -0.64 -11.38
CA PHE A 15 7.94 -0.37 -12.19
C PHE A 15 9.08 -1.38 -11.95
N ARG A 16 8.80 -2.57 -11.45
CA ARG A 16 9.80 -3.56 -11.01
C ARG A 16 10.84 -3.98 -12.06
N HIS A 17 10.56 -3.75 -13.35
CA HIS A 17 11.51 -3.98 -14.44
C HIS A 17 12.51 -2.81 -14.62
N PHE A 18 12.24 -1.64 -14.05
CA PHE A 18 13.13 -0.47 -14.07
C PHE A 18 13.88 -0.38 -12.75
N LYS A 19 15.21 -0.59 -12.75
CA LYS A 19 15.99 -0.67 -11.52
C LYS A 19 16.56 0.69 -11.06
N ASP A 20 16.61 1.67 -11.95
CA ASP A 20 17.11 3.01 -11.67
C ASP A 20 16.02 3.88 -11.04
N ASN A 21 16.25 4.31 -9.80
CA ASN A 21 15.32 5.18 -9.06
C ASN A 21 15.04 6.51 -9.77
N ALA A 22 15.98 7.06 -10.54
CA ALA A 22 15.76 8.29 -11.31
C ALA A 22 14.76 8.06 -12.46
N ILE A 23 14.79 6.88 -13.07
CA ILE A 23 13.81 6.49 -14.07
C ILE A 23 12.41 6.32 -13.43
N VAL A 24 12.34 5.61 -12.32
CA VAL A 24 11.09 5.37 -11.59
C VAL A 24 10.47 6.69 -11.11
N ALA A 25 11.27 7.59 -10.55
CA ALA A 25 10.81 8.90 -10.09
C ALA A 25 10.20 9.72 -11.25
N ARG A 26 10.88 9.80 -12.40
CA ARG A 26 10.34 10.48 -13.61
C ARG A 26 9.04 9.84 -14.10
N LYS A 27 8.96 8.49 -14.11
CA LYS A 27 7.73 7.79 -14.50
C LYS A 27 6.58 8.11 -13.56
N ALA A 28 6.80 8.09 -12.25
CA ALA A 28 5.80 8.47 -11.26
C ALA A 28 5.34 9.94 -11.44
N ALA A 29 6.28 10.87 -11.62
CA ALA A 29 5.97 12.27 -11.89
C ALA A 29 5.14 12.45 -13.18
N ALA A 30 5.45 11.70 -14.24
CA ALA A 30 4.72 11.74 -15.51
C ALA A 30 3.27 11.24 -15.41
N LEU A 31 2.94 10.42 -14.40
CA LEU A 31 1.55 10.04 -14.08
C LEU A 31 0.76 11.19 -13.42
N GLY A 32 1.43 12.23 -12.97
CA GLY A 32 0.82 13.33 -12.22
C GLY A 32 0.50 12.96 -10.78
N VAL A 33 1.16 11.93 -10.21
CA VAL A 33 1.10 11.59 -8.79
C VAL A 33 2.25 12.26 -8.04
N THR A 34 2.03 12.54 -6.75
CA THR A 34 3.01 13.25 -5.91
C THR A 34 3.70 12.36 -4.90
N GLN A 35 3.32 11.08 -4.85
CA GLN A 35 3.79 10.14 -3.85
C GLN A 35 4.14 8.79 -4.46
N VAL A 36 5.07 8.09 -3.80
CA VAL A 36 5.40 6.71 -4.11
C VAL A 36 5.49 5.90 -2.82
N GLU A 37 4.98 4.67 -2.84
CA GLU A 37 5.42 3.64 -1.91
C GLU A 37 6.61 2.92 -2.51
N LEU A 38 7.75 2.94 -1.84
CA LEU A 38 9.00 2.38 -2.34
C LEU A 38 9.12 0.91 -1.91
N CYS A 39 9.33 0.01 -2.86
CA CYS A 39 9.49 -1.42 -2.59
C CYS A 39 10.96 -1.85 -2.58
N ALA A 40 11.22 -3.06 -2.06
CA ALA A 40 12.57 -3.64 -1.94
C ALA A 40 13.27 -3.91 -3.29
N VAL A 41 12.56 -3.82 -4.41
CA VAL A 41 13.18 -3.89 -5.76
C VAL A 41 14.05 -2.66 -6.04
N HIS A 42 13.74 -1.52 -5.41
CA HIS A 42 14.35 -0.23 -5.66
C HIS A 42 15.23 0.28 -4.50
N ALA A 43 15.14 -0.33 -3.32
CA ALA A 43 15.93 0.04 -2.16
C ALA A 43 16.21 -1.14 -1.24
N ASP A 44 17.40 -1.22 -0.71
CA ASP A 44 17.76 -2.18 0.34
C ASP A 44 17.54 -1.51 1.71
N PHE A 45 16.38 -1.72 2.30
CA PHE A 45 15.98 -1.09 3.56
C PHE A 45 16.78 -1.58 4.77
N SER A 46 17.63 -2.59 4.63
CA SER A 46 18.60 -2.97 5.67
C SER A 46 19.79 -1.99 5.75
N LYS A 47 19.87 -1.02 4.81
CA LYS A 47 20.97 -0.05 4.67
C LYS A 47 20.46 1.40 4.76
N PRO A 48 20.04 1.88 5.92
CA PRO A 48 19.44 3.21 6.07
C PRO A 48 20.33 4.35 5.59
N GLY A 49 21.66 4.19 5.60
CA GLY A 49 22.60 5.21 5.15
C GLY A 49 22.48 5.62 3.67
N SER A 50 21.86 4.78 2.82
CA SER A 50 21.64 5.10 1.40
C SER A 50 20.32 5.82 1.13
N MET A 51 19.39 5.84 2.08
CA MET A 51 18.02 6.30 1.86
C MET A 51 17.89 7.79 1.58
N ALA A 52 18.70 8.62 2.22
CA ALA A 52 18.68 10.06 1.98
C ALA A 52 19.01 10.45 0.52
N GLN A 53 19.87 9.69 -0.17
CA GLN A 53 20.12 9.90 -1.59
C GLN A 53 18.91 9.51 -2.44
N ILE A 54 18.24 8.39 -2.13
CA ILE A 54 17.04 7.95 -2.82
C ILE A 54 15.93 8.99 -2.64
N ALA A 55 15.71 9.49 -1.41
CA ALA A 55 14.74 10.54 -1.13
C ALA A 55 14.98 11.79 -2.01
N ARG A 56 16.23 12.22 -2.13
CA ARG A 56 16.59 13.36 -3.00
C ARG A 56 16.30 13.09 -4.48
N THR A 57 16.52 11.86 -4.95
CA THR A 57 16.24 11.49 -6.34
C THR A 57 14.75 11.65 -6.65
N TYR A 58 13.87 11.17 -5.77
CA TYR A 58 12.42 11.30 -5.96
C TYR A 58 11.96 12.76 -5.80
N SER A 59 12.43 13.46 -4.77
CA SER A 59 12.07 14.85 -4.54
C SER A 59 12.51 15.79 -5.65
N GLY A 60 13.63 15.49 -6.33
CA GLY A 60 14.10 16.22 -7.50
C GLY A 60 13.12 16.17 -8.69
N GLU A 61 12.28 15.17 -8.77
CA GLU A 61 11.22 15.02 -9.76
C GLU A 61 9.83 15.45 -9.22
N GLY A 62 9.78 16.07 -8.03
CA GLY A 62 8.52 16.50 -7.42
C GLY A 62 7.67 15.39 -6.80
N VAL A 63 8.25 14.22 -6.59
CA VAL A 63 7.61 13.06 -5.97
C VAL A 63 8.25 12.79 -4.61
N ARG A 64 7.45 12.51 -3.56
CA ARG A 64 7.99 12.11 -2.26
C ARG A 64 7.81 10.60 -2.04
N VAL A 65 8.74 9.99 -1.33
CA VAL A 65 8.55 8.63 -0.80
C VAL A 65 7.63 8.74 0.42
N ALA A 66 6.38 8.30 0.29
CA ALA A 66 5.37 8.41 1.35
C ALA A 66 5.37 7.20 2.28
N SER A 67 5.74 6.05 1.76
CA SER A 67 5.85 4.80 2.52
C SER A 67 6.91 3.88 1.94
N ILE A 68 7.25 2.85 2.69
CA ILE A 68 8.00 1.70 2.20
C ILE A 68 7.13 0.43 2.32
N GLY A 69 7.26 -0.49 1.36
CA GLY A 69 6.48 -1.73 1.43
C GLY A 69 6.54 -2.55 0.13
N VAL A 70 6.06 -3.78 0.16
CA VAL A 70 5.52 -4.47 1.34
C VAL A 70 6.66 -5.26 1.99
N GLN A 71 6.86 -5.08 3.31
CA GLN A 71 7.87 -5.81 4.08
C GLN A 71 7.24 -7.04 4.75
N THR A 72 8.04 -8.05 5.10
CA THR A 72 7.54 -9.20 5.86
C THR A 72 8.29 -9.30 7.19
N PHE A 73 7.64 -8.87 8.27
CA PHE A 73 8.20 -8.93 9.61
C PHE A 73 8.18 -10.35 10.19
N THR A 74 9.29 -10.70 10.83
CA THR A 74 9.48 -11.95 11.57
C THR A 74 9.76 -11.71 13.06
N GLY A 75 10.05 -10.46 13.44
CA GLY A 75 10.52 -10.08 14.76
C GLY A 75 12.03 -10.22 14.92
N ALA A 76 12.79 -10.26 13.82
CA ALA A 76 14.25 -10.25 13.89
C ALA A 76 14.77 -8.83 14.18
N ASP A 77 15.80 -8.71 15.06
CA ASP A 77 16.36 -7.41 15.47
C ASP A 77 16.79 -6.53 14.30
N GLY A 78 17.30 -7.14 13.21
CA GLY A 78 17.72 -6.42 12.01
C GLY A 78 16.59 -5.69 11.27
N GLU A 79 15.35 -6.04 11.53
CA GLU A 79 14.17 -5.41 10.89
C GLU A 79 13.90 -3.97 11.40
N LYS A 80 14.49 -3.60 12.53
CA LYS A 80 14.50 -2.20 13.00
C LYS A 80 15.08 -1.24 11.97
N ALA A 81 16.06 -1.69 11.18
CA ALA A 81 16.66 -0.91 10.09
C ALA A 81 15.63 -0.44 9.04
N TRP A 82 14.49 -1.13 8.91
CA TRP A 82 13.43 -0.68 8.00
C TRP A 82 12.75 0.58 8.51
N PHE A 83 12.59 0.74 9.81
CA PHE A 83 12.08 1.98 10.41
C PHE A 83 13.10 3.12 10.28
N GLU A 84 14.39 2.83 10.47
CA GLU A 84 15.47 3.80 10.24
C GLU A 84 15.49 4.25 8.77
N SER A 85 15.30 3.31 7.85
CA SER A 85 15.22 3.59 6.41
C SER A 85 13.97 4.40 6.06
N ALA A 86 12.82 4.08 6.60
CA ALA A 86 11.59 4.84 6.42
C ALA A 86 11.76 6.29 6.91
N ALA A 87 12.32 6.47 8.11
CA ALA A 87 12.62 7.79 8.67
C ALA A 87 13.60 8.59 7.79
N ALA A 88 14.68 7.96 7.29
CA ALA A 88 15.65 8.59 6.41
C ALA A 88 15.09 8.96 5.03
N LEU A 89 14.07 8.25 4.56
CA LEU A 89 13.31 8.57 3.34
C LEU A 89 12.28 9.70 3.56
N GLY A 90 11.93 10.01 4.82
CA GLY A 90 10.80 10.85 5.16
C GLY A 90 9.44 10.16 4.97
N ALA A 91 9.44 8.83 4.94
CA ALA A 91 8.24 8.04 4.82
C ALA A 91 7.46 8.00 6.14
N GLY A 92 6.16 8.22 6.07
CA GLY A 92 5.26 8.23 7.22
C GLY A 92 4.48 6.93 7.44
N HIS A 93 4.81 5.86 6.70
CA HIS A 93 4.09 4.60 6.76
C HIS A 93 4.96 3.42 6.32
N ILE A 94 4.67 2.22 6.83
CA ILE A 94 5.25 0.96 6.36
C ILE A 94 4.09 -0.01 6.07
N SER A 95 3.96 -0.44 4.82
CA SER A 95 3.08 -1.55 4.47
C SER A 95 3.78 -2.88 4.73
N ALA A 96 3.11 -3.80 5.42
CA ALA A 96 3.78 -5.03 5.86
C ALA A 96 2.87 -6.25 5.93
N HIS A 97 3.51 -7.40 5.80
CA HIS A 97 3.02 -8.70 6.26
C HIS A 97 3.70 -9.07 7.58
N PHE A 98 3.11 -10.01 8.29
CA PHE A 98 3.77 -10.72 9.38
C PHE A 98 3.90 -12.19 9.01
N GLN A 99 5.07 -12.78 9.21
CA GLN A 99 5.27 -14.20 8.92
C GLN A 99 4.38 -15.05 9.83
N ILE A 100 3.67 -16.00 9.24
CA ILE A 100 2.83 -16.96 9.98
C ILE A 100 3.69 -17.70 11.02
N GLY A 101 3.16 -17.82 12.24
CA GLY A 101 3.85 -18.45 13.36
C GLY A 101 4.72 -17.51 14.19
N THR A 102 4.97 -16.28 13.73
CA THR A 102 5.74 -15.29 14.49
C THR A 102 4.90 -14.17 15.14
N PHE A 103 3.60 -14.15 14.93
CA PHE A 103 2.71 -13.03 15.30
C PHE A 103 2.88 -12.57 16.75
N VAL A 104 2.84 -13.50 17.71
CA VAL A 104 2.93 -13.19 19.14
C VAL A 104 4.29 -12.59 19.51
N HIS A 105 5.34 -12.90 18.77
CA HIS A 105 6.68 -12.36 18.95
C HIS A 105 6.91 -11.09 18.13
N ALA A 106 6.63 -11.14 16.83
CA ALA A 106 6.95 -10.06 15.90
C ALA A 106 6.13 -8.80 16.14
N ILE A 107 4.83 -8.92 16.38
CA ILE A 107 3.93 -7.76 16.51
C ILE A 107 4.32 -6.87 17.69
N PRO A 108 4.59 -7.36 18.91
CA PRO A 108 5.05 -6.50 20.01
C PRO A 108 6.36 -5.77 19.70
N MET A 109 7.31 -6.41 19.01
CA MET A 109 8.57 -5.78 18.59
C MET A 109 8.34 -4.67 17.58
N VAL A 110 7.60 -4.97 16.51
CA VAL A 110 7.25 -3.99 15.48
C VAL A 110 6.46 -2.82 16.05
N ARG A 111 5.53 -3.09 16.96
CA ARG A 111 4.81 -2.05 17.69
C ARG A 111 5.75 -1.14 18.48
N ALA A 112 6.75 -1.71 19.15
CA ALA A 112 7.73 -0.90 19.91
C ALA A 112 8.55 0.00 18.97
N TRP A 113 9.01 -0.51 17.83
CA TRP A 113 9.71 0.29 16.82
C TRP A 113 8.80 1.34 16.18
N SER A 114 7.56 0.97 15.82
CA SER A 114 6.57 1.92 15.30
C SER A 114 6.38 3.12 16.26
N ARG A 115 6.28 2.86 17.54
CA ARG A 115 6.18 3.91 18.56
C ARG A 115 7.46 4.73 18.69
N GLU A 116 8.63 4.10 18.65
CA GLU A 116 9.94 4.76 18.75
C GLU A 116 10.14 5.75 17.61
N PHE A 117 9.78 5.36 16.38
CA PHE A 117 9.98 6.18 15.18
C PHE A 117 8.76 7.05 14.83
N GLY A 118 7.62 6.85 15.48
CA GLY A 118 6.36 7.54 15.13
C GLY A 118 5.83 7.16 13.75
N ILE A 119 6.16 5.98 13.22
CA ILE A 119 5.79 5.50 11.91
C ILE A 119 4.82 4.31 12.06
N PRO A 120 3.53 4.46 11.73
CA PRO A 120 2.56 3.38 11.79
C PRO A 120 2.86 2.29 10.74
N VAL A 121 2.46 1.07 11.08
CA VAL A 121 2.55 -0.09 10.19
C VAL A 121 1.15 -0.53 9.80
N GLY A 122 0.88 -0.62 8.50
CA GLY A 122 -0.36 -1.17 7.95
C GLY A 122 -0.17 -2.63 7.54
N ILE A 123 -0.98 -3.52 8.12
CA ILE A 123 -0.98 -4.92 7.67
C ILE A 123 -1.61 -4.96 6.28
N HIS A 124 -0.78 -5.24 5.27
CA HIS A 124 -1.22 -5.38 3.89
C HIS A 124 -2.00 -6.69 3.74
N CYS A 125 -3.27 -6.59 3.38
CA CYS A 125 -4.05 -7.77 3.06
C CYS A 125 -3.59 -8.35 1.72
N HIS A 126 -3.36 -9.65 1.68
CA HIS A 126 -2.89 -10.34 0.49
C HIS A 126 -3.50 -11.73 0.40
N GLY A 127 -3.73 -12.19 -0.83
CA GLY A 127 -4.25 -13.53 -1.08
C GLY A 127 -3.22 -14.65 -0.88
N GLY A 128 -3.68 -15.86 -1.07
CA GLY A 128 -2.82 -17.05 -1.01
C GLY A 128 -2.30 -17.35 0.40
N TYR A 129 -1.03 -17.70 0.50
CA TYR A 129 -0.36 -18.03 1.76
C TYR A 129 0.09 -16.80 2.56
N MET A 130 0.04 -15.62 1.98
CA MET A 130 0.35 -14.37 2.65
C MET A 130 -0.81 -14.01 3.58
N PHE A 131 -0.66 -14.21 4.83
CA PHE A 131 -1.71 -14.00 5.82
C PHE A 131 -2.15 -12.53 5.89
N GLY A 132 -3.45 -12.30 5.89
CA GLY A 132 -4.05 -10.97 5.90
C GLY A 132 -5.25 -10.85 4.96
N GLY A 133 -5.61 -11.94 4.27
CA GLY A 133 -6.78 -12.02 3.41
C GLY A 133 -8.10 -12.28 4.16
N SER A 134 -8.14 -12.18 5.51
CA SER A 134 -9.36 -12.40 6.29
C SER A 134 -9.55 -11.29 7.33
N PRO A 135 -10.75 -10.69 7.45
CA PRO A 135 -11.03 -9.68 8.47
C PRO A 135 -10.77 -10.18 9.89
N ASP A 136 -11.11 -11.44 10.18
CA ASP A 136 -10.91 -12.00 11.53
C ASP A 136 -9.41 -12.08 11.90
N VAL A 137 -8.56 -12.37 10.92
CA VAL A 137 -7.11 -12.38 11.15
C VAL A 137 -6.58 -10.96 11.33
N LEU A 138 -7.05 -10.01 10.52
CA LEU A 138 -6.69 -8.59 10.68
C LEU A 138 -7.13 -8.04 12.04
N ASP A 139 -8.33 -8.38 12.51
CA ASP A 139 -8.82 -8.03 13.85
C ASP A 139 -7.90 -8.58 14.94
N TYR A 140 -7.52 -9.86 14.84
CA TYR A 140 -6.60 -10.48 15.78
C TYR A 140 -5.24 -9.79 15.79
N LEU A 141 -4.65 -9.55 14.62
CA LEU A 141 -3.31 -8.95 14.51
C LEU A 141 -3.31 -7.49 14.97
N THR A 142 -4.34 -6.72 14.61
CA THR A 142 -4.45 -5.32 15.05
C THR A 142 -4.76 -5.20 16.55
N ALA A 143 -5.49 -6.15 17.12
CA ALA A 143 -5.68 -6.21 18.58
C ALA A 143 -4.36 -6.45 19.32
N LEU A 144 -3.47 -7.30 18.80
CA LEU A 144 -2.12 -7.47 19.34
C LEU A 144 -1.25 -6.23 19.15
N GLY A 145 -1.39 -5.57 18.01
CA GLY A 145 -0.55 -4.44 17.57
C GLY A 145 -0.89 -3.12 18.25
N GLY A 146 -2.06 -2.99 18.86
CA GLY A 146 -2.51 -1.72 19.44
C GLY A 146 -2.68 -0.61 18.40
N PRO A 147 -2.61 0.67 18.78
CA PRO A 147 -2.86 1.78 17.86
C PRO A 147 -1.75 1.99 16.81
N GLU A 148 -0.58 1.44 17.02
CA GLU A 148 0.58 1.59 16.14
C GLU A 148 0.49 0.69 14.89
N ILE A 149 -0.32 -0.37 14.94
CA ILE A 149 -0.48 -1.32 13.84
C ILE A 149 -1.93 -1.30 13.36
N GLY A 150 -2.13 -0.82 12.16
CA GLY A 150 -3.41 -0.74 11.49
C GLY A 150 -3.49 -1.69 10.28
N VAL A 151 -4.36 -1.37 9.36
CA VAL A 151 -4.60 -2.15 8.13
C VAL A 151 -4.20 -1.33 6.91
N CYS A 152 -3.49 -1.95 5.98
CA CYS A 152 -3.33 -1.47 4.62
C CYS A 152 -4.24 -2.33 3.71
N ILE A 153 -5.35 -1.76 3.27
CA ILE A 153 -6.31 -2.51 2.43
C ILE A 153 -5.79 -2.54 0.99
N ASP A 154 -5.45 -3.73 0.50
CA ASP A 154 -5.39 -3.96 -0.94
C ASP A 154 -6.78 -4.38 -1.41
N THR A 155 -7.38 -3.57 -2.28
CA THR A 155 -8.78 -3.73 -2.67
C THR A 155 -9.02 -5.00 -3.48
N ALA A 156 -8.09 -5.40 -4.33
CA ALA A 156 -8.22 -6.60 -5.15
C ALA A 156 -7.99 -7.89 -4.34
N TRP A 157 -6.99 -7.90 -3.47
CA TRP A 157 -6.74 -9.05 -2.61
C TRP A 157 -7.83 -9.23 -1.54
N ALA A 158 -8.46 -8.14 -1.08
CA ALA A 158 -9.65 -8.24 -0.25
C ALA A 158 -10.79 -8.95 -1.00
N MET A 159 -11.05 -8.57 -2.26
CA MET A 159 -12.10 -9.19 -3.08
C MET A 159 -11.85 -10.67 -3.38
N GLN A 160 -10.58 -11.11 -3.42
CA GLN A 160 -10.22 -12.49 -3.75
C GLN A 160 -10.81 -13.53 -2.79
N ILE A 161 -11.08 -13.17 -1.54
CA ILE A 161 -11.66 -14.12 -0.57
C ILE A 161 -13.16 -14.38 -0.80
N GLY A 162 -13.73 -13.73 -1.80
CA GLY A 162 -15.12 -13.93 -2.22
C GLY A 162 -16.09 -12.92 -1.65
N PRO A 163 -17.27 -12.78 -2.28
CA PRO A 163 -18.18 -11.65 -2.07
C PRO A 163 -18.78 -11.57 -0.65
N HIS A 164 -18.82 -12.68 0.08
CA HIS A 164 -19.42 -12.70 1.43
C HIS A 164 -18.51 -12.13 2.51
N ARG A 165 -17.20 -12.12 2.30
CA ARG A 165 -16.21 -11.67 3.29
C ARG A 165 -15.17 -10.70 2.74
N GLY A 166 -15.06 -10.60 1.43
CA GLY A 166 -14.05 -9.84 0.70
C GLY A 166 -14.57 -8.56 0.07
N ASN A 167 -15.56 -7.89 0.69
CA ASN A 167 -16.05 -6.61 0.18
C ASN A 167 -15.20 -5.46 0.73
N PRO A 168 -14.41 -4.74 -0.11
CA PRO A 168 -13.57 -3.63 0.36
C PRO A 168 -14.35 -2.51 1.05
N VAL A 169 -15.59 -2.24 0.63
CA VAL A 169 -16.45 -1.22 1.25
C VAL A 169 -16.81 -1.60 2.68
N GLU A 170 -17.17 -2.87 2.91
CA GLU A 170 -17.43 -3.36 4.26
C GLU A 170 -16.17 -3.38 5.12
N TRP A 171 -15.02 -3.69 4.52
CA TRP A 171 -13.74 -3.62 5.24
C TRP A 171 -13.40 -2.19 5.63
N ALA A 172 -13.64 -1.21 4.74
CA ALA A 172 -13.41 0.20 5.05
C ALA A 172 -14.27 0.67 6.24
N ARG A 173 -15.53 0.21 6.33
CA ARG A 173 -16.39 0.50 7.49
C ARG A 173 -15.91 -0.20 8.75
N HIS A 174 -15.58 -1.50 8.66
CA HIS A 174 -15.17 -2.32 9.79
C HIS A 174 -13.88 -1.80 10.43
N PHE A 175 -12.89 -1.45 9.61
CA PHE A 175 -11.59 -0.95 10.05
C PHE A 175 -11.51 0.59 10.11
N ALA A 176 -12.61 1.32 10.08
CA ALA A 176 -12.61 2.77 10.17
C ALA A 176 -11.78 3.25 11.38
N GLY A 177 -10.91 4.24 11.17
CA GLY A 177 -9.96 4.74 12.17
C GLY A 177 -8.75 3.82 12.44
N ARG A 178 -8.65 2.67 11.74
CA ARG A 178 -7.51 1.75 11.81
C ARG A 178 -6.84 1.55 10.44
N ILE A 179 -7.39 2.12 9.39
CA ILE A 179 -6.80 2.05 8.06
C ILE A 179 -5.65 3.05 7.98
N THR A 180 -4.44 2.57 7.79
CA THR A 180 -3.23 3.39 7.68
C THR A 180 -2.74 3.52 6.24
N GLY A 181 -3.16 2.61 5.36
CA GLY A 181 -2.82 2.61 3.96
C GLY A 181 -3.87 1.92 3.09
N VAL A 182 -3.84 2.24 1.80
CA VAL A 182 -4.67 1.58 0.77
C VAL A 182 -3.84 1.38 -0.49
N HIS A 183 -3.86 0.15 -1.01
CA HIS A 183 -3.48 -0.16 -2.37
C HIS A 183 -4.73 -0.26 -3.22
N PHE A 184 -4.93 0.72 -4.11
CA PHE A 184 -5.98 0.68 -5.10
C PHE A 184 -5.57 -0.24 -6.23
N LYS A 185 -6.11 -1.42 -6.23
CA LYS A 185 -5.91 -2.49 -7.20
C LYS A 185 -7.26 -3.06 -7.60
N ASP A 186 -7.44 -3.48 -8.83
CA ASP A 186 -8.72 -4.00 -9.27
C ASP A 186 -8.57 -5.27 -10.08
N PHE A 187 -9.44 -6.22 -9.81
CA PHE A 187 -9.50 -7.50 -10.50
C PHE A 187 -10.85 -7.71 -11.16
N THR A 188 -10.83 -8.44 -12.26
CA THR A 188 -12.00 -9.20 -12.72
C THR A 188 -11.83 -10.65 -12.36
N PHE A 189 -12.92 -11.33 -11.97
CA PHE A 189 -12.92 -12.73 -11.60
C PHE A 189 -13.72 -13.56 -12.58
N GLU A 190 -13.18 -14.72 -12.93
CA GLU A 190 -13.87 -15.75 -13.70
C GLU A 190 -14.66 -16.68 -12.76
N SER A 191 -15.58 -17.46 -13.32
CA SER A 191 -16.43 -18.37 -12.54
C SER A 191 -15.66 -19.48 -11.82
N ASN A 192 -14.44 -19.79 -12.26
CA ASN A 192 -13.53 -20.75 -11.62
C ASN A 192 -12.67 -20.12 -10.52
N GLY A 193 -12.82 -18.81 -10.25
CA GLY A 193 -12.01 -18.06 -9.29
C GLY A 193 -10.69 -17.52 -9.83
N ALA A 194 -10.37 -17.75 -11.11
CA ALA A 194 -9.24 -17.09 -11.73
C ALA A 194 -9.48 -15.57 -11.79
N TRP A 195 -8.42 -14.80 -11.65
CA TRP A 195 -8.47 -13.35 -11.63
C TRP A 195 -7.53 -12.74 -12.67
N LYS A 196 -7.85 -11.54 -13.07
CA LYS A 196 -7.05 -10.72 -13.96
C LYS A 196 -6.96 -9.32 -13.41
N ASP A 197 -5.74 -8.80 -13.33
CA ASP A 197 -5.46 -7.40 -12.97
C ASP A 197 -5.94 -6.47 -14.09
N VAL A 198 -6.71 -5.44 -13.73
CA VAL A 198 -7.31 -4.51 -14.68
C VAL A 198 -7.12 -3.06 -14.19
N ILE A 199 -7.41 -2.11 -15.06
CA ILE A 199 -7.39 -0.68 -14.70
C ILE A 199 -8.32 -0.43 -13.50
N VAL A 200 -7.84 0.24 -12.48
CA VAL A 200 -8.58 0.53 -11.25
C VAL A 200 -9.92 1.21 -11.57
N GLY A 201 -11.00 0.64 -11.04
CA GLY A 201 -12.37 1.10 -11.27
C GLY A 201 -13.00 0.58 -12.56
N THR A 202 -12.37 -0.37 -13.27
CA THR A 202 -12.97 -1.04 -14.44
C THR A 202 -13.25 -2.51 -14.21
N GLY A 203 -12.89 -3.03 -13.03
CA GLY A 203 -13.09 -4.41 -12.63
C GLY A 203 -14.27 -4.61 -11.69
N ASN A 204 -14.03 -5.35 -10.63
CA ASN A 204 -15.06 -5.69 -9.65
C ASN A 204 -15.10 -4.74 -8.44
N LEU A 205 -14.17 -3.79 -8.34
CA LEU A 205 -14.14 -2.80 -7.27
C LEU A 205 -15.23 -1.74 -7.47
N ASP A 206 -16.14 -1.61 -6.50
CA ASP A 206 -17.00 -0.43 -6.40
C ASP A 206 -16.16 0.75 -5.86
N LEU A 207 -15.36 1.35 -6.77
CA LEU A 207 -14.42 2.41 -6.43
C LEU A 207 -15.09 3.64 -5.81
N PRO A 208 -16.24 4.15 -6.33
CA PRO A 208 -16.91 5.30 -5.71
C PRO A 208 -17.41 5.00 -4.30
N ALA A 209 -18.02 3.83 -4.06
CA ALA A 209 -18.51 3.46 -2.74
C ALA A 209 -17.36 3.24 -1.75
N PHE A 210 -16.27 2.60 -2.18
CA PHE A 210 -15.08 2.38 -1.36
C PHE A 210 -14.44 3.72 -0.95
N ALA A 211 -14.19 4.60 -1.91
CA ALA A 211 -13.59 5.92 -1.65
C ALA A 211 -14.49 6.79 -0.77
N GLY A 212 -15.80 6.77 -0.99
CA GLY A 212 -16.77 7.47 -0.15
C GLY A 212 -16.72 6.98 1.30
N THR A 213 -16.67 5.66 1.50
CA THR A 213 -16.57 5.06 2.84
C THR A 213 -15.25 5.42 3.55
N LEU A 214 -14.13 5.44 2.82
CA LEU A 214 -12.86 5.90 3.40
C LEU A 214 -12.95 7.36 3.88
N GLN A 215 -13.58 8.23 3.09
CA GLN A 215 -13.77 9.64 3.45
C GLN A 215 -14.69 9.82 4.66
N GLU A 216 -15.81 9.10 4.71
CA GLU A 216 -16.73 9.08 5.84
C GLU A 216 -16.02 8.60 7.12
N GLY A 217 -15.10 7.65 6.99
CA GLY A 217 -14.25 7.15 8.06
C GLY A 217 -13.09 8.06 8.46
N GLY A 218 -12.93 9.22 7.78
CA GLY A 218 -11.86 10.18 8.07
C GLY A 218 -10.46 9.71 7.65
N PHE A 219 -10.35 8.82 6.65
CA PHE A 219 -9.06 8.32 6.18
C PHE A 219 -8.19 9.43 5.60
N ASP A 220 -6.98 9.55 6.12
CA ASP A 220 -5.94 10.49 5.69
C ASP A 220 -4.58 9.81 5.45
N GLY A 221 -4.57 8.46 5.46
CA GLY A 221 -3.39 7.63 5.31
C GLY A 221 -2.81 7.58 3.90
N MET A 222 -1.86 6.67 3.72
CA MET A 222 -1.20 6.43 2.44
C MET A 222 -2.16 5.78 1.44
N ALA A 223 -2.24 6.33 0.22
CA ALA A 223 -3.07 5.83 -0.87
C ALA A 223 -2.24 5.70 -2.15
N VAL A 224 -2.09 4.49 -2.67
CA VAL A 224 -1.33 4.23 -3.88
C VAL A 224 -2.11 3.36 -4.86
N ILE A 225 -1.87 3.59 -6.15
CA ILE A 225 -2.28 2.66 -7.21
C ILE A 225 -1.26 1.53 -7.28
N GLU A 226 -1.75 0.30 -7.38
CA GLU A 226 -0.94 -0.86 -7.69
C GLU A 226 -1.55 -1.62 -8.88
N TYR A 227 -0.80 -1.68 -9.99
CA TYR A 227 -1.17 -2.40 -11.21
C TYR A 227 0.04 -3.21 -11.68
N GLU A 228 -0.13 -4.50 -11.84
CA GLU A 228 1.00 -5.41 -12.03
C GLU A 228 1.00 -6.17 -13.36
N ALA A 229 -0.05 -6.01 -14.19
CA ALA A 229 -0.24 -6.86 -15.37
C ALA A 229 0.78 -6.63 -16.49
N ASP A 230 1.37 -5.43 -16.60
CA ASP A 230 2.30 -5.09 -17.68
C ASP A 230 3.58 -4.43 -17.15
N PRO A 231 4.45 -5.19 -16.47
CA PRO A 231 5.61 -4.61 -15.78
C PRO A 231 6.71 -4.10 -16.71
N GLU A 232 6.71 -4.50 -17.99
CA GLU A 232 7.69 -4.05 -18.98
C GLU A 232 7.30 -2.69 -19.58
N ALA A 233 5.98 -2.39 -19.68
CA ALA A 233 5.45 -1.16 -20.24
C ALA A 233 4.26 -0.59 -19.45
N PRO A 234 4.39 -0.33 -18.12
CA PRO A 234 3.25 -0.04 -17.25
C PRO A 234 2.66 1.37 -17.42
N ASP A 235 3.36 2.27 -18.11
CA ASP A 235 3.04 3.71 -18.13
C ASP A 235 1.61 4.00 -18.62
N ALA A 236 1.19 3.37 -19.73
CA ALA A 236 -0.14 3.61 -20.30
C ALA A 236 -1.26 3.12 -19.38
N ALA A 237 -1.10 1.94 -18.80
CA ALA A 237 -2.06 1.35 -17.87
C ALA A 237 -2.14 2.14 -16.56
N LEU A 238 -1.00 2.52 -15.99
CA LEU A 238 -0.95 3.35 -14.77
C LEU A 238 -1.59 4.73 -15.00
N LYS A 239 -1.33 5.35 -16.16
CA LYS A 239 -2.00 6.59 -16.54
C LYS A 239 -3.52 6.40 -16.62
N ALA A 240 -3.98 5.33 -17.24
CA ALA A 240 -5.41 5.00 -17.30
C ALA A 240 -6.00 4.77 -15.91
N CYS A 241 -5.27 4.14 -14.96
CA CYS A 241 -5.70 4.02 -13.56
C CYS A 241 -5.89 5.39 -12.90
N VAL A 242 -4.92 6.30 -13.05
CA VAL A 242 -5.02 7.67 -12.51
C VAL A 242 -6.22 8.42 -13.10
N GLU A 243 -6.42 8.35 -14.42
CA GLU A 243 -7.52 8.99 -15.12
C GLU A 243 -8.88 8.41 -14.69
N SER A 244 -8.98 7.09 -14.58
CA SER A 244 -10.19 6.41 -14.09
C SER A 244 -10.54 6.84 -12.66
N MET A 245 -9.57 6.84 -11.75
CA MET A 245 -9.80 7.27 -10.38
C MET A 245 -10.24 8.73 -10.30
N ARG A 246 -9.58 9.63 -11.04
CA ARG A 246 -9.95 11.04 -11.08
C ARG A 246 -11.36 11.24 -11.63
N GLY A 247 -11.71 10.57 -12.72
CA GLY A 247 -13.04 10.66 -13.34
C GLY A 247 -14.15 10.13 -12.44
N GLN A 248 -13.95 8.96 -11.83
CA GLN A 248 -14.99 8.33 -11.00
C GLN A 248 -15.16 8.99 -9.62
N LEU A 249 -14.10 9.60 -9.09
CA LEU A 249 -14.14 10.24 -7.78
C LEU A 249 -14.47 11.75 -7.84
N GLY A 250 -14.92 12.23 -9.01
CA GLY A 250 -15.47 13.57 -9.17
C GLY A 250 -14.43 14.69 -9.19
N MET A 251 -13.26 14.40 -9.70
CA MET A 251 -12.24 15.40 -9.97
C MET A 251 -12.16 15.63 -11.48
N ALA A 252 -12.97 16.53 -11.96
CA ALA A 252 -12.75 17.17 -13.24
C ALA A 252 -11.70 18.27 -13.11
#